data_83e4e03c57264fa91d0895d5c75e10ff
#
_entry.id   83e4e03c57264fa91d0895d5c75e10ff
#
_cell.length_a   1.000
_cell.length_b   1.000
_cell.length_c   1.000
_cell.angle_alpha   90.00
_cell.angle_beta   90.00
_cell.angle_gamma   90.00
#
_symmetry.space_group_name_H-M   'P 1'
#
loop_
_entity.id
_entity.type
_entity.pdbx_description
1 polymer ?
#
loop_
_entity_poly.entity_id
_entity_poly.type
_entity_poly.pdbx_seq_one_letter_code
_entity_poly.pdbx_strand_id
1 'polypeptide(L)'
;MSHKFNPERAERLISPERYQELKPDILLQRLGVGPGNTILDLGCGNGFFTFPAAVGMGEEGMVIAADVSDVMLEQLDRRMPPDNVQVLKAEEVKLDIENESVDGTVAIALYHEFKAPLENLNEIKRILKPGGKLLLLDWDPRAKKERGPAFDHRVSIDQVINDLEVSGFMIDDQENYVDDMWLLIAHKVSA
;
A
#
# COMPACT_ATOMS: atom_id res chain seq x y z
N MET A 1 21.89 -5.37 -4.17
CA MET A 1 21.04 -6.58 -3.98
C MET A 1 19.66 -6.08 -3.59
N SER A 2 18.59 -6.61 -4.16
CA SER A 2 17.22 -6.18 -3.82
C SER A 2 16.92 -6.67 -2.40
N HIS A 3 16.58 -5.76 -1.49
CA HIS A 3 16.20 -6.07 -0.11
C HIS A 3 14.69 -6.31 0.01
N LYS A 4 14.17 -7.22 -0.82
CA LYS A 4 12.78 -7.65 -0.69
C LYS A 4 12.57 -8.37 0.63
N PHE A 5 11.36 -8.20 1.19
CA PHE A 5 10.95 -8.88 2.43
C PHE A 5 11.18 -10.40 2.34
N ASN A 6 11.70 -11.02 3.43
CA ASN A 6 11.91 -12.46 3.50
C ASN A 6 10.55 -13.19 3.75
N PRO A 7 10.01 -13.96 2.78
CA PRO A 7 8.73 -14.64 2.92
C PRO A 7 8.64 -15.64 4.09
N GLU A 8 9.78 -16.17 4.57
CA GLU A 8 9.81 -17.06 5.74
C GLU A 8 9.36 -16.36 7.04
N ARG A 9 9.35 -15.03 7.05
CA ARG A 9 8.89 -14.20 8.19
C ARG A 9 7.48 -13.64 7.98
N ALA A 10 6.77 -14.08 6.96
CA ALA A 10 5.49 -13.52 6.55
C ALA A 10 4.38 -13.65 7.63
N GLU A 11 4.44 -14.63 8.51
CA GLU A 11 3.50 -14.76 9.65
C GLU A 11 3.49 -13.51 10.54
N ARG A 12 4.62 -12.81 10.65
CA ARG A 12 4.69 -11.56 11.44
C ARG A 12 3.89 -10.42 10.81
N LEU A 13 3.67 -10.46 9.50
CA LEU A 13 2.91 -9.44 8.79
C LEU A 13 1.43 -9.45 9.17
N ILE A 14 0.91 -10.57 9.66
CA ILE A 14 -0.49 -10.77 10.04
C ILE A 14 -0.65 -11.05 11.54
N SER A 15 0.33 -10.65 12.36
CA SER A 15 0.25 -10.85 13.80
C SER A 15 -0.83 -9.95 14.42
N PRO A 16 -1.52 -10.38 15.49
CA PRO A 16 -2.49 -9.57 16.20
C PRO A 16 -1.92 -8.23 16.69
N GLU A 17 -0.65 -8.21 17.10
CA GLU A 17 0.04 -7.01 17.56
C GLU A 17 0.16 -5.98 16.43
N ARG A 18 0.47 -6.41 15.21
CA ARG A 18 0.54 -5.53 14.04
C ARG A 18 -0.83 -4.96 13.68
N TYR A 19 -1.89 -5.77 13.78
CA TYR A 19 -3.27 -5.29 13.58
C TYR A 19 -3.66 -4.24 14.62
N GLN A 20 -3.33 -4.45 15.88
CA GLN A 20 -3.59 -3.48 16.96
C GLN A 20 -2.79 -2.19 16.79
N GLU A 21 -1.57 -2.28 16.29
CA GLU A 21 -0.68 -1.15 16.11
C GLU A 21 -1.07 -0.32 14.87
N LEU A 22 -1.21 -0.96 13.71
CA LEU A 22 -1.42 -0.26 12.44
C LEU A 22 -2.89 -0.01 12.09
N LYS A 23 -3.84 -0.68 12.76
CA LYS A 23 -5.28 -0.46 12.66
C LYS A 23 -5.76 -0.27 11.22
N PRO A 24 -5.72 -1.32 10.38
CA PRO A 24 -6.02 -1.21 8.95
C PRO A 24 -7.43 -0.68 8.64
N ASP A 25 -8.39 -0.86 9.53
CA ASP A 25 -9.72 -0.28 9.47
C ASP A 25 -9.69 1.26 9.56
N ILE A 26 -8.83 1.82 10.42
CA ILE A 26 -8.62 3.27 10.51
C ILE A 26 -7.90 3.80 9.27
N LEU A 27 -6.91 3.07 8.74
CA LEU A 27 -6.23 3.44 7.48
C LEU A 27 -7.25 3.51 6.33
N LEU A 28 -8.16 2.54 6.24
CA LEU A 28 -9.22 2.52 5.24
C LEU A 28 -10.16 3.74 5.37
N GLN A 29 -10.59 4.07 6.59
CA GLN A 29 -11.42 5.25 6.83
C GLN A 29 -10.71 6.55 6.43
N ARG A 30 -9.42 6.66 6.72
CA ARG A 30 -8.61 7.84 6.36
C ARG A 30 -8.40 7.98 4.86
N LEU A 31 -8.28 6.87 4.14
CA LEU A 31 -8.27 6.88 2.68
C LEU A 31 -9.58 7.45 2.10
N GLY A 32 -10.69 7.34 2.86
CA GLY A 32 -11.97 7.91 2.46
C GLY A 32 -12.72 7.07 1.43
N VAL A 33 -12.44 5.78 1.39
CA VAL A 33 -13.14 4.79 0.54
C VAL A 33 -14.02 3.88 1.40
N GLY A 34 -15.00 3.24 0.78
CA GLY A 34 -15.97 2.40 1.48
C GLY A 34 -16.76 1.50 0.52
N PRO A 35 -17.93 1.02 0.94
CA PRO A 35 -18.71 0.03 0.19
C PRO A 35 -18.94 0.44 -1.27
N GLY A 36 -18.73 -0.49 -2.19
CA GLY A 36 -18.86 -0.29 -3.63
C GLY A 36 -17.64 0.31 -4.32
N ASN A 37 -16.61 0.74 -3.59
CA ASN A 37 -15.37 1.23 -4.21
C ASN A 37 -14.44 0.08 -4.64
N THR A 38 -13.55 0.38 -5.59
CA THR A 38 -12.44 -0.48 -5.98
C THR A 38 -11.14 0.08 -5.43
N ILE A 39 -10.40 -0.71 -4.67
CA ILE A 39 -9.10 -0.30 -4.13
C ILE A 39 -7.98 -1.26 -4.54
N LEU A 40 -6.77 -0.72 -4.64
CA LEU A 40 -5.54 -1.48 -4.82
C LEU A 40 -4.78 -1.57 -3.49
N ASP A 41 -4.52 -2.79 -3.04
CA ASP A 41 -3.54 -3.11 -1.99
C ASP A 41 -2.23 -3.49 -2.70
N LEU A 42 -1.32 -2.52 -2.86
CA LEU A 42 -0.05 -2.68 -3.57
C LEU A 42 1.04 -3.15 -2.61
N GLY A 43 1.68 -4.27 -2.94
CA GLY A 43 2.57 -4.97 -2.01
C GLY A 43 1.76 -5.67 -0.91
N CYS A 44 0.67 -6.32 -1.30
CA CYS A 44 -0.30 -6.92 -0.38
C CYS A 44 0.29 -7.99 0.55
N GLY A 45 1.45 -8.54 0.20
CA GLY A 45 2.07 -9.63 0.93
C GLY A 45 1.12 -10.82 1.09
N ASN A 46 0.99 -11.29 2.32
CA ASN A 46 0.04 -12.35 2.65
C ASN A 46 -1.33 -11.83 3.14
N GLY A 47 -1.67 -10.56 2.82
CA GLY A 47 -3.00 -10.01 2.99
C GLY A 47 -3.28 -9.29 4.32
N PHE A 48 -2.28 -8.65 4.91
CA PHE A 48 -2.47 -7.86 6.14
C PHE A 48 -3.58 -6.81 5.98
N PHE A 49 -3.54 -6.02 4.92
CA PHE A 49 -4.53 -4.99 4.64
C PHE A 49 -5.69 -5.51 3.79
N THR A 50 -5.43 -6.46 2.88
CA THR A 50 -6.39 -7.03 1.93
C THR A 50 -7.69 -7.49 2.61
N PHE A 51 -7.62 -8.27 3.71
CA PHE A 51 -8.81 -8.83 4.35
C PHE A 51 -9.67 -7.76 5.06
N PRO A 52 -9.11 -6.86 5.89
CA PRO A 52 -9.89 -5.74 6.43
C PRO A 52 -10.48 -4.86 5.34
N ALA A 53 -9.76 -4.61 4.27
CA ALA A 53 -10.22 -3.84 3.13
C ALA A 53 -11.40 -4.52 2.42
N ALA A 54 -11.34 -5.83 2.19
CA ALA A 54 -12.44 -6.59 1.58
C ALA A 54 -13.74 -6.47 2.38
N VAL A 55 -13.64 -6.53 3.72
CA VAL A 55 -14.78 -6.29 4.61
C VAL A 55 -15.31 -4.85 4.45
N GLY A 56 -14.41 -3.85 4.40
CA GLY A 56 -14.77 -2.44 4.26
C GLY A 56 -15.41 -2.09 2.92
N MET A 57 -14.99 -2.75 1.84
CA MET A 57 -15.54 -2.56 0.49
C MET A 57 -16.92 -3.22 0.31
N GLY A 58 -17.24 -4.23 1.11
CA GLY A 58 -18.52 -4.95 1.02
C GLY A 58 -18.66 -5.77 -0.28
N GLU A 59 -19.81 -6.40 -0.46
CA GLU A 59 -20.06 -7.32 -1.58
C GLU A 59 -20.03 -6.62 -2.96
N GLU A 60 -20.37 -5.35 -3.02
CA GLU A 60 -20.40 -4.55 -4.27
C GLU A 60 -19.06 -3.89 -4.61
N GLY A 61 -18.11 -3.89 -3.67
CA GLY A 61 -16.78 -3.32 -3.88
C GLY A 61 -15.74 -4.38 -4.24
N MET A 62 -14.52 -3.93 -4.55
CA MET A 62 -13.43 -4.79 -5.00
C MET A 62 -12.11 -4.40 -4.31
N VAL A 63 -11.33 -5.40 -3.93
CA VAL A 63 -9.93 -5.24 -3.55
C VAL A 63 -9.06 -5.94 -4.57
N ILE A 64 -8.18 -5.21 -5.24
CA ILE A 64 -7.12 -5.76 -6.07
C ILE A 64 -5.90 -5.92 -5.17
N ALA A 65 -5.54 -7.15 -4.85
CA ALA A 65 -4.38 -7.49 -4.02
C ALA A 65 -3.18 -7.83 -4.91
N ALA A 66 -2.24 -6.91 -5.03
CA ALA A 66 -1.11 -7.03 -5.96
C ALA A 66 0.23 -7.18 -5.23
N ASP A 67 1.04 -8.16 -5.63
CA ASP A 67 2.41 -8.34 -5.13
C ASP A 67 3.33 -8.89 -6.23
N VAL A 68 4.62 -8.58 -6.15
CA VAL A 68 5.66 -9.09 -7.07
C VAL A 68 6.19 -10.47 -6.65
N SER A 69 5.80 -10.97 -5.49
CA SER A 69 6.26 -12.25 -4.93
C SER A 69 5.21 -13.35 -5.09
N ASP A 70 5.51 -14.35 -5.90
CA ASP A 70 4.63 -15.53 -6.03
C ASP A 70 4.41 -16.21 -4.68
N VAL A 71 5.45 -16.29 -3.84
CA VAL A 71 5.37 -16.91 -2.51
C VAL A 71 4.40 -16.16 -1.60
N MET A 72 4.35 -14.81 -1.68
CA MET A 72 3.39 -14.01 -0.91
C MET A 72 1.97 -14.23 -1.41
N LEU A 73 1.76 -14.24 -2.72
CA LEU A 73 0.45 -14.48 -3.32
C LEU A 73 -0.06 -15.90 -3.02
N GLU A 74 0.81 -16.91 -3.04
CA GLU A 74 0.44 -18.28 -2.60
C GLU A 74 0.02 -18.31 -1.13
N GLN A 75 0.69 -17.54 -0.26
CA GLN A 75 0.30 -17.47 1.16
C GLN A 75 -1.03 -16.72 1.34
N LEU A 76 -1.28 -15.68 0.56
CA LEU A 76 -2.56 -14.98 0.52
C LEU A 76 -3.68 -15.95 0.09
N ASP A 77 -3.47 -16.68 -1.00
CA ASP A 77 -4.45 -17.63 -1.56
C ASP A 77 -4.81 -18.75 -0.58
N ARG A 78 -3.81 -19.29 0.14
CA ARG A 78 -4.05 -20.30 1.20
C ARG A 78 -4.95 -19.81 2.35
N ARG A 79 -5.07 -18.49 2.51
CA ARG A 79 -5.97 -17.88 3.49
C ARG A 79 -7.40 -17.74 3.00
N MET A 80 -7.68 -18.18 1.76
CA MET A 80 -9.01 -18.16 1.13
C MET A 80 -9.61 -16.75 1.18
N PRO A 81 -9.08 -15.81 0.38
CA PRO A 81 -9.64 -14.46 0.29
C PRO A 81 -11.11 -14.52 -0.15
N PRO A 82 -11.95 -13.58 0.31
CA PRO A 82 -13.34 -13.52 -0.10
C PRO A 82 -13.51 -13.16 -1.58
N ASP A 83 -14.69 -13.42 -2.13
CA ASP A 83 -15.00 -13.30 -3.57
C ASP A 83 -14.76 -11.89 -4.14
N ASN A 84 -14.81 -10.86 -3.31
CA ASN A 84 -14.51 -9.48 -3.69
C ASN A 84 -13.01 -9.12 -3.64
N VAL A 85 -12.13 -10.11 -3.59
CA VAL A 85 -10.67 -9.93 -3.69
C VAL A 85 -10.16 -10.54 -4.99
N GLN A 86 -9.55 -9.72 -5.83
CA GLN A 86 -8.82 -10.16 -7.02
C GLN A 86 -7.32 -10.17 -6.73
N VAL A 87 -6.70 -11.36 -6.80
CA VAL A 87 -5.26 -11.51 -6.64
C VAL A 87 -4.56 -11.21 -7.96
N LEU A 88 -3.57 -10.33 -7.95
CA LEU A 88 -2.83 -9.88 -9.13
C LEU A 88 -1.33 -10.07 -8.94
N LYS A 89 -0.68 -10.79 -9.85
CA LYS A 89 0.78 -10.80 -9.97
C LYS A 89 1.24 -9.48 -10.58
N ALA A 90 1.91 -8.66 -9.78
CA ALA A 90 2.47 -7.39 -10.24
C ALA A 90 3.86 -7.57 -10.87
N GLU A 91 4.19 -6.72 -11.83
CA GLU A 91 5.57 -6.44 -12.22
C GLU A 91 6.16 -5.33 -11.33
N GLU A 92 7.46 -5.07 -11.44
CA GLU A 92 8.16 -4.07 -10.59
C GLU A 92 7.54 -2.65 -10.69
N VAL A 93 7.00 -2.29 -11.85
CA VAL A 93 6.37 -0.98 -12.08
C VAL A 93 4.97 -1.14 -12.65
N LYS A 94 4.81 -1.96 -13.69
CA LYS A 94 3.57 -2.05 -14.46
C LYS A 94 2.53 -2.92 -13.79
N LEU A 95 1.28 -2.45 -13.79
CA LEU A 95 0.11 -3.15 -13.28
C LEU A 95 -0.87 -3.44 -14.43
N ASP A 96 -1.35 -4.68 -14.50
CA ASP A 96 -2.42 -5.05 -15.44
C ASP A 96 -3.78 -4.62 -14.89
N ILE A 97 -3.95 -3.31 -14.76
CA ILE A 97 -5.13 -2.62 -14.25
C ILE A 97 -5.48 -1.51 -15.24
N GLU A 98 -6.76 -1.34 -15.54
CA GLU A 98 -7.26 -0.32 -16.45
C GLU A 98 -6.96 1.10 -15.92
N ASN A 99 -6.86 2.06 -16.86
CA ASN A 99 -6.72 3.48 -16.49
C ASN A 99 -7.97 3.93 -15.72
N GLU A 100 -7.75 4.76 -14.69
CA GLU A 100 -8.84 5.45 -13.99
C GLU A 100 -9.95 4.51 -13.48
N SER A 101 -9.56 3.31 -13.02
CA SER A 101 -10.48 2.28 -12.55
C SER A 101 -10.51 2.12 -11.02
N VAL A 102 -9.51 2.67 -10.30
CA VAL A 102 -9.32 2.47 -8.86
C VAL A 102 -9.65 3.74 -8.08
N ASP A 103 -10.46 3.62 -7.02
CA ASP A 103 -10.86 4.75 -6.17
C ASP A 103 -9.77 5.12 -5.15
N GLY A 104 -9.01 4.11 -4.70
CA GLY A 104 -7.90 4.31 -3.76
C GLY A 104 -6.81 3.26 -3.90
N THR A 105 -5.58 3.66 -3.62
CA THR A 105 -4.42 2.76 -3.55
C THR A 105 -3.78 2.85 -2.17
N VAL A 106 -3.41 1.72 -1.62
CA VAL A 106 -2.67 1.61 -0.34
C VAL A 106 -1.36 0.89 -0.59
N ALA A 107 -0.27 1.41 -0.02
CA ALA A 107 1.02 0.74 0.02
C ALA A 107 1.60 0.85 1.45
N ILE A 108 1.70 -0.28 2.14
CA ILE A 108 2.16 -0.36 3.53
C ILE A 108 3.52 -1.07 3.60
N ALA A 109 4.53 -0.35 4.09
CA ALA A 109 5.92 -0.83 4.19
C ALA A 109 6.45 -1.35 2.84
N LEU A 110 6.21 -0.58 1.77
CA LEU A 110 6.56 -0.94 0.41
C LEU A 110 7.38 0.12 -0.32
N TYR A 111 7.15 1.43 -0.05
CA TYR A 111 7.78 2.51 -0.81
C TYR A 111 9.32 2.43 -0.81
N HIS A 112 9.91 2.02 0.31
CA HIS A 112 11.35 1.82 0.45
C HIS A 112 11.91 0.69 -0.45
N GLU A 113 11.06 -0.16 -1.01
CA GLU A 113 11.45 -1.23 -1.95
C GLU A 113 11.38 -0.78 -3.43
N PHE A 114 10.80 0.40 -3.73
CA PHE A 114 10.68 0.90 -5.10
C PHE A 114 12.06 1.22 -5.69
N LYS A 115 12.39 0.56 -6.81
CA LYS A 115 13.63 0.83 -7.56
C LYS A 115 13.52 2.05 -8.46
N ALA A 116 12.32 2.36 -8.92
CA ALA A 116 11.97 3.48 -9.77
C ALA A 116 10.75 4.23 -9.19
N PRO A 117 10.90 4.97 -8.06
CA PRO A 117 9.76 5.55 -7.33
C PRO A 117 8.85 6.41 -8.21
N LEU A 118 9.42 7.28 -9.05
CA LEU A 118 8.62 8.14 -9.92
C LEU A 118 7.83 7.35 -10.98
N GLU A 119 8.39 6.26 -11.50
CA GLU A 119 7.67 5.38 -12.44
C GLU A 119 6.53 4.65 -11.75
N ASN A 120 6.77 4.13 -10.53
CA ASN A 120 5.73 3.51 -9.71
C ASN A 120 4.61 4.50 -9.37
N LEU A 121 4.93 5.73 -8.97
CA LEU A 121 3.94 6.77 -8.70
C LEU A 121 3.15 7.17 -9.94
N ASN A 122 3.79 7.25 -11.11
CA ASN A 122 3.10 7.50 -12.37
C ASN A 122 2.15 6.37 -12.75
N GLU A 123 2.52 5.12 -12.50
CA GLU A 123 1.65 3.96 -12.72
C GLU A 123 0.46 3.97 -11.75
N ILE A 124 0.68 4.24 -10.47
CA ILE A 124 -0.40 4.43 -9.48
C ILE A 124 -1.33 5.55 -9.93
N LYS A 125 -0.78 6.68 -10.38
CA LYS A 125 -1.57 7.80 -10.90
C LYS A 125 -2.40 7.42 -12.12
N ARG A 126 -1.87 6.59 -13.03
CA ARG A 126 -2.57 6.11 -14.23
C ARG A 126 -3.84 5.35 -13.86
N ILE A 127 -3.77 4.45 -12.89
CA ILE A 127 -4.90 3.59 -12.50
C ILE A 127 -5.92 4.29 -11.60
N LEU A 128 -5.50 5.30 -10.81
CA LEU A 128 -6.40 6.07 -9.96
C LEU A 128 -7.38 6.89 -10.79
N LYS A 129 -8.65 6.87 -10.41
CA LYS A 129 -9.68 7.78 -10.93
C LYS A 129 -9.30 9.23 -10.64
N PRO A 130 -9.87 10.22 -11.36
CA PRO A 130 -9.74 11.63 -10.98
C PRO A 130 -10.18 11.84 -9.52
N GLY A 131 -9.33 12.47 -8.71
CA GLY A 131 -9.56 12.63 -7.27
C GLY A 131 -9.36 11.36 -6.43
N GLY A 132 -8.97 10.25 -7.06
CA GLY A 132 -8.61 9.01 -6.35
C GLY A 132 -7.39 9.22 -5.45
N LYS A 133 -7.36 8.49 -4.32
CA LYS A 133 -6.38 8.71 -3.25
C LYS A 133 -5.32 7.62 -3.16
N LEU A 134 -4.14 8.03 -2.75
CA LEU A 134 -3.01 7.16 -2.41
C LEU A 134 -2.69 7.31 -0.93
N LEU A 135 -2.64 6.19 -0.20
CA LEU A 135 -2.13 6.10 1.16
C LEU A 135 -0.79 5.37 1.15
N LEU A 136 0.23 6.02 1.67
CA LEU A 136 1.55 5.45 1.92
C LEU A 136 1.82 5.41 3.42
N LEU A 137 2.20 4.25 3.93
CA LEU A 137 2.64 4.05 5.31
C LEU A 137 3.99 3.32 5.27
N ASP A 138 5.06 3.98 5.69
CA ASP A 138 6.40 3.39 5.62
C ASP A 138 7.31 3.82 6.77
N TRP A 139 8.48 3.21 6.84
CA TRP A 139 9.43 3.30 7.93
C TRP A 139 10.19 4.63 7.95
N ASP A 140 10.21 5.32 9.10
CA ASP A 140 10.98 6.56 9.27
C ASP A 140 12.48 6.24 9.47
N PRO A 141 13.37 6.79 8.65
CA PRO A 141 14.83 6.65 8.86
C PRO A 141 15.33 7.25 10.18
N ARG A 142 14.54 8.14 10.80
CA ARG A 142 14.87 8.78 12.10
C ARG A 142 14.37 8.00 13.31
N ALA A 143 13.65 6.91 13.09
CA ALA A 143 13.12 6.07 14.15
C ALA A 143 14.23 5.48 15.03
N LYS A 144 13.94 5.29 16.32
CA LYS A 144 14.89 4.75 17.29
C LYS A 144 14.89 3.22 17.38
N LYS A 145 13.80 2.58 16.91
CA LYS A 145 13.63 1.13 17.02
C LYS A 145 14.25 0.42 15.82
N GLU A 146 15.02 -0.62 16.11
CA GLU A 146 15.64 -1.50 15.11
C GLU A 146 14.65 -2.59 14.63
N ARG A 147 13.47 -2.19 14.16
CA ARG A 147 12.50 -3.07 13.52
C ARG A 147 12.22 -2.61 12.10
N GLY A 148 11.77 -3.48 11.23
CA GLY A 148 11.59 -3.18 9.81
C GLY A 148 12.89 -3.33 9.01
N PRO A 149 13.01 -2.63 7.88
CA PRO A 149 14.23 -2.63 7.06
C PRO A 149 15.37 -1.88 7.75
N ALA A 150 16.61 -2.12 7.31
CA ALA A 150 17.77 -1.38 7.78
C ALA A 150 17.57 0.14 7.56
N PHE A 151 18.14 0.97 8.42
CA PHE A 151 17.90 2.43 8.41
C PHE A 151 18.29 3.09 7.10
N ASP A 152 19.34 2.61 6.45
CA ASP A 152 19.84 3.08 5.15
C ASP A 152 18.92 2.73 3.95
N HIS A 153 17.94 1.84 4.15
CA HIS A 153 16.92 1.52 3.16
C HIS A 153 15.61 2.26 3.37
N ARG A 154 15.45 2.95 4.49
CA ARG A 154 14.23 3.72 4.77
C ARG A 154 14.26 5.04 4.01
N VAL A 155 13.10 5.48 3.56
CA VAL A 155 12.95 6.74 2.84
C VAL A 155 12.30 7.79 3.74
N SER A 156 12.85 9.00 3.77
CA SER A 156 12.27 10.07 4.57
C SER A 156 10.93 10.55 3.99
N ILE A 157 10.03 10.97 4.86
CA ILE A 157 8.74 11.53 4.44
C ILE A 157 8.93 12.73 3.49
N ASP A 158 9.94 13.57 3.73
CA ASP A 158 10.23 14.75 2.90
C ASP A 158 10.61 14.36 1.46
N GLN A 159 11.37 13.27 1.29
CA GLN A 159 11.70 12.75 -0.03
C GLN A 159 10.45 12.23 -0.74
N VAL A 160 9.58 11.51 -0.03
CA VAL A 160 8.35 10.95 -0.60
C VAL A 160 7.37 12.06 -0.99
N ILE A 161 7.27 13.12 -0.20
CA ILE A 161 6.46 14.31 -0.55
C ILE A 161 6.95 14.91 -1.86
N ASN A 162 8.25 15.14 -2.00
CA ASN A 162 8.82 15.65 -3.25
C ASN A 162 8.51 14.75 -4.45
N ASP A 163 8.65 13.44 -4.30
CA ASP A 163 8.39 12.47 -5.37
C ASP A 163 6.89 12.46 -5.77
N LEU A 164 5.99 12.59 -4.78
CA LEU A 164 4.55 12.70 -5.01
C LEU A 164 4.20 13.99 -5.78
N GLU A 165 4.73 15.14 -5.35
CA GLU A 165 4.49 16.43 -5.99
C GLU A 165 5.00 16.45 -7.43
N VAL A 166 6.22 15.94 -7.68
CA VAL A 166 6.79 15.80 -9.02
C VAL A 166 5.95 14.87 -9.90
N SER A 167 5.36 13.82 -9.32
CA SER A 167 4.46 12.90 -10.03
C SER A 167 3.04 13.46 -10.24
N GLY A 168 2.74 14.67 -9.69
CA GLY A 168 1.45 15.35 -9.86
C GLY A 168 0.36 14.84 -8.90
N PHE A 169 0.75 14.49 -7.69
CA PHE A 169 -0.14 14.31 -6.55
C PHE A 169 -0.15 15.57 -5.69
N MET A 170 -1.24 15.79 -4.96
CA MET A 170 -1.36 16.81 -3.92
C MET A 170 -1.48 16.10 -2.57
N ILE A 171 -0.72 16.55 -1.58
CA ILE A 171 -0.73 15.99 -0.24
C ILE A 171 -1.98 16.47 0.51
N ASP A 172 -2.77 15.53 1.02
CA ASP A 172 -3.95 15.81 1.85
C ASP A 172 -3.62 15.76 3.35
N ASP A 173 -2.75 14.81 3.74
CA ASP A 173 -2.44 14.56 5.14
C ASP A 173 -1.05 13.91 5.30
N GLN A 174 -0.38 14.24 6.40
CA GLN A 174 0.91 13.66 6.76
C GLN A 174 1.10 13.63 8.27
N GLU A 175 1.62 12.52 8.80
CA GLU A 175 1.93 12.40 10.23
C GLU A 175 2.97 11.34 10.54
N ASN A 176 3.52 11.40 11.75
CA ASN A 176 4.16 10.24 12.38
C ASN A 176 3.04 9.34 12.93
N TYR A 177 2.73 8.26 12.22
CA TYR A 177 1.56 7.43 12.53
C TYR A 177 1.75 6.55 13.76
N VAL A 178 2.88 5.88 13.82
CA VAL A 178 3.38 5.14 14.98
C VAL A 178 4.84 5.49 15.20
N ASP A 179 5.43 5.09 16.32
CA ASP A 179 6.77 5.53 16.76
C ASP A 179 7.88 5.48 15.69
N ASP A 180 7.76 4.62 14.71
CA ASP A 180 8.79 4.33 13.70
C ASP A 180 8.30 4.30 12.25
N MET A 181 7.07 4.76 12.01
CA MET A 181 6.50 4.86 10.66
C MET A 181 5.81 6.20 10.46
N TRP A 182 5.97 6.76 9.25
CA TRP A 182 5.23 7.91 8.78
C TRP A 182 4.04 7.46 7.90
N LEU A 183 2.99 8.27 7.88
CA LEU A 183 1.83 8.14 7.00
C LEU A 183 1.72 9.37 6.10
N LEU A 184 1.41 9.12 4.83
CA LEU A 184 1.04 10.14 3.84
C LEU A 184 -0.26 9.75 3.16
N ILE A 185 -1.15 10.72 2.97
CA ILE A 185 -2.32 10.61 2.11
C ILE A 185 -2.23 11.71 1.06
N ALA A 186 -2.38 11.32 -0.19
CA ALA A 186 -2.34 12.23 -1.32
C ALA A 186 -3.45 11.88 -2.32
N HIS A 187 -3.89 12.84 -3.12
CA HIS A 187 -4.84 12.59 -4.19
C HIS A 187 -4.27 12.93 -5.56
N LYS A 188 -4.77 12.24 -6.59
CA LYS A 188 -4.49 12.54 -7.99
C LYS A 188 -5.13 13.88 -8.35
N VAL A 189 -4.32 14.85 -8.75
CA VAL A 189 -4.81 16.12 -9.27
C VAL A 189 -5.56 15.87 -10.58
N SER A 190 -6.81 16.32 -10.64
CA SER A 190 -7.59 16.30 -11.88
C SER A 190 -6.96 17.23 -12.91
N ALA A 191 -6.81 16.75 -14.14
CA ALA A 191 -6.27 17.54 -15.25
C ALA A 191 -7.28 18.59 -15.72
#